data_5ff0418dd845c05811eb1edfdd49e59a
#
_entry.id   5ff0418dd845c05811eb1edfdd49e59a
#
_cell.length_a   1.000
_cell.length_b   1.000
_cell.length_c   1.000
_cell.angle_alpha   90.00
_cell.angle_beta   90.00
_cell.angle_gamma   90.00
#
_symmetry.space_group_name_H-M   'P 1'
#
loop_
_entity.id
_entity.type
_entity.pdbx_description
1 polymer ?
#
loop_
_entity_poly.entity_id
_entity_poly.type
_entity_poly.pdbx_seq_one_letter_code
_entity_poly.pdbx_strand_id
1 'polypeptide(L)'
;MYEPLEQKESKNLNYYSRIDLGYTILDHYIESGDGDSINYNDQNIKSSSLSFGFNYSNILEIDQGFITPLIQFEIGKNKTINSLSEAYYVNDSSTIYANAISDQNTSHAKLTLGIGATLDDGLNISFMVDHYRNDNEAFNTSLTANIRKEF
;
A
#
# COMPACT_ATOMS: atom_id res chain seq x y z
N MET A 1 36.79 -38.16 5.80
CA MET A 1 36.53 -37.15 6.84
C MET A 1 35.52 -36.17 6.21
N TYR A 2 34.25 -36.30 6.53
CA TYR A 2 33.21 -35.42 6.02
C TYR A 2 33.24 -34.17 6.90
N GLU A 3 33.72 -33.03 6.36
CA GLU A 3 33.45 -31.74 7.00
C GLU A 3 31.96 -31.40 6.75
N PRO A 4 31.19 -31.14 7.80
CA PRO A 4 29.85 -30.64 7.59
C PRO A 4 29.96 -29.25 6.98
N LEU A 5 29.36 -29.05 5.80
CA LEU A 5 29.12 -27.73 5.22
C LEU A 5 28.48 -26.86 6.30
N GLU A 6 29.16 -25.84 6.79
CA GLU A 6 28.58 -24.82 7.63
C GLU A 6 27.42 -24.20 6.84
N GLN A 7 26.20 -24.57 7.22
CA GLN A 7 24.98 -23.95 6.68
C GLN A 7 25.07 -22.44 6.95
N LYS A 8 25.37 -21.68 5.94
CA LYS A 8 25.51 -20.23 6.02
C LYS A 8 24.09 -19.61 6.07
N GLU A 9 23.45 -19.73 7.23
CA GLU A 9 22.20 -19.05 7.49
C GLU A 9 22.45 -17.54 7.54
N SER A 10 21.85 -16.79 6.65
CA SER A 10 21.86 -15.33 6.70
C SER A 10 20.51 -14.80 7.15
N LYS A 11 20.41 -14.48 8.43
CA LYS A 11 19.23 -13.86 9.03
C LYS A 11 19.30 -12.36 8.85
N ASN A 12 18.23 -11.76 8.33
CA ASN A 12 18.11 -10.34 8.16
C ASN A 12 16.85 -9.83 8.86
N LEU A 13 17.01 -8.92 9.80
CA LEU A 13 15.93 -8.27 10.52
C LEU A 13 16.11 -6.76 10.43
N ASN A 14 15.19 -6.09 9.74
CA ASN A 14 15.20 -4.65 9.55
C ASN A 14 13.95 -4.03 10.15
N TYR A 15 14.13 -2.94 10.89
CA TYR A 15 13.05 -2.06 11.33
C TYR A 15 13.01 -0.83 10.45
N TYR A 16 11.83 -0.29 10.22
CA TYR A 16 11.66 0.94 9.45
C TYR A 16 10.54 1.80 10.01
N SER A 17 10.65 3.08 9.72
CA SER A 17 9.55 4.04 9.84
C SER A 17 9.36 4.73 8.51
N ARG A 18 8.13 5.05 8.15
CA ARG A 18 7.79 5.74 6.91
C ARG A 18 6.82 6.88 7.20
N ILE A 19 7.10 8.03 6.60
CA ILE A 19 6.20 9.18 6.60
C ILE A 19 5.90 9.50 5.15
N ASP A 20 4.62 9.54 4.80
CA ASP A 20 4.17 9.97 3.48
C ASP A 20 3.33 11.24 3.65
N LEU A 21 3.56 12.22 2.78
CA LEU A 21 2.79 13.45 2.72
C LEU A 21 2.28 13.64 1.31
N GLY A 22 1.00 13.90 1.17
CA GLY A 22 0.36 14.13 -0.11
C GLY A 22 -0.43 15.43 -0.12
N TYR A 23 -0.40 16.12 -1.25
CA TYR A 23 -1.22 17.27 -1.53
C TYR A 23 -1.75 17.17 -2.95
N THR A 24 -3.07 17.17 -3.08
CA THR A 24 -3.75 17.09 -4.36
C THR A 24 -4.63 18.30 -4.54
N ILE A 25 -4.52 18.94 -5.68
CA ILE A 25 -5.39 20.02 -6.13
C ILE A 25 -6.26 19.45 -7.24
N LEU A 26 -7.56 19.58 -7.09
CA LEU A 26 -8.53 19.35 -8.15
C LEU A 26 -8.99 20.73 -8.59
N ASP A 27 -8.64 21.11 -9.81
CA ASP A 27 -9.05 22.38 -10.39
C ASP A 27 -10.57 22.38 -10.62
N HIS A 28 -11.15 23.58 -10.63
CA HIS A 28 -12.56 23.75 -10.98
C HIS A 28 -12.87 23.15 -12.34
N TYR A 29 -14.05 22.61 -12.47
CA TYR A 29 -14.56 22.11 -13.74
C TYR A 29 -16.08 22.29 -13.86
N ILE A 30 -16.55 22.34 -15.08
CA ILE A 30 -17.96 22.43 -15.40
C ILE A 30 -18.41 21.12 -16.01
N GLU A 31 -19.37 20.48 -15.36
CA GLU A 31 -20.04 19.32 -15.91
C GLU A 31 -21.24 19.78 -16.77
N SER A 32 -21.20 19.45 -18.04
CA SER A 32 -22.26 19.78 -19.00
C SER A 32 -23.02 18.53 -19.43
N GLY A 33 -24.35 18.60 -19.40
CA GLY A 33 -25.25 17.52 -19.81
C GLY A 33 -26.51 18.09 -20.48
N ASP A 34 -27.48 17.24 -20.75
CA ASP A 34 -28.79 17.64 -21.35
C ASP A 34 -29.68 18.45 -20.40
N GLY A 35 -29.15 18.86 -19.26
CA GLY A 35 -29.81 19.65 -18.22
C GLY A 35 -29.00 20.87 -17.80
N ASP A 36 -29.21 21.30 -16.56
CA ASP A 36 -28.45 22.42 -16.01
C ASP A 36 -26.98 22.02 -15.77
N SER A 37 -26.07 22.85 -16.26
CA SER A 37 -24.63 22.64 -16.05
C SER A 37 -24.27 22.96 -14.62
N ILE A 38 -23.41 22.14 -14.01
CA ILE A 38 -22.91 22.29 -12.65
C ILE A 38 -21.46 22.71 -12.69
N ASN A 39 -21.14 23.76 -11.96
CA ASN A 39 -19.76 24.19 -11.73
C ASN A 39 -19.28 23.68 -10.38
N TYR A 40 -18.13 23.00 -10.38
CA TYR A 40 -17.44 22.55 -9.17
C TYR A 40 -16.25 23.46 -8.91
N ASN A 41 -16.15 23.97 -7.70
CA ASN A 41 -15.02 24.81 -7.28
C ASN A 41 -13.75 23.97 -7.04
N ASP A 42 -12.60 24.65 -6.98
CA ASP A 42 -11.33 24.02 -6.65
C ASP A 42 -11.41 23.25 -5.32
N GLN A 43 -10.82 22.08 -5.31
CA GLN A 43 -10.74 21.25 -4.11
C GLN A 43 -9.29 20.92 -3.76
N ASN A 44 -8.95 21.05 -2.47
CA ASN A 44 -7.64 20.72 -1.95
C ASN A 44 -7.73 19.55 -0.99
N ILE A 45 -6.97 18.49 -1.25
CA ILE A 45 -6.90 17.29 -0.43
C ILE A 45 -5.48 17.18 0.13
N LYS A 46 -5.37 17.12 1.45
CA LYS A 46 -4.10 16.90 2.15
C LYS A 46 -4.12 15.52 2.79
N SER A 47 -3.07 14.76 2.56
CA SER A 47 -2.92 13.45 3.20
C SER A 47 -1.58 13.34 3.93
N SER A 48 -1.58 12.62 4.99
CA SER A 48 -0.37 12.25 5.72
C SER A 48 -0.50 10.83 6.25
N SER A 49 0.59 10.09 6.21
CA SER A 49 0.67 8.79 6.86
C SER A 49 1.95 8.65 7.68
N LEU A 50 1.86 7.88 8.75
CA LEU A 50 2.98 7.47 9.57
C LEU A 50 2.87 5.98 9.83
N SER A 51 3.91 5.25 9.47
CA SER A 51 3.97 3.80 9.63
C SER A 51 5.26 3.37 10.31
N PHE A 52 5.18 2.28 11.05
CA PHE A 52 6.31 1.57 11.66
C PHE A 52 6.18 0.09 11.33
N GLY A 53 7.30 -0.53 11.03
CA GLY A 53 7.28 -1.93 10.70
C GLY A 53 8.62 -2.62 10.86
N PHE A 54 8.60 -3.92 10.62
CA PHE A 54 9.81 -4.71 10.51
C PHE A 54 9.69 -5.71 9.34
N ASN A 55 10.84 -6.06 8.78
CA ASN A 55 11.01 -7.13 7.81
C ASN A 55 11.97 -8.14 8.39
N TYR A 56 11.56 -9.40 8.40
CA TYR A 56 12.43 -10.52 8.71
C TYR A 56 12.52 -11.44 7.50
N SER A 57 13.73 -11.78 7.11
CA SER A 57 13.99 -12.82 6.11
C SER A 57 15.16 -13.68 6.55
N ASN A 58 15.16 -14.93 6.11
CA ASN A 58 16.24 -15.85 6.33
C ASN A 58 16.59 -16.54 5.00
N ILE A 59 17.86 -16.64 4.67
CA ILE A 59 18.32 -17.37 3.49
C ILE A 59 18.76 -18.74 3.97
N LEU A 60 18.08 -19.77 3.49
CA LEU A 60 18.35 -21.18 3.76
C LEU A 60 18.92 -21.80 2.50
N GLU A 61 20.14 -22.28 2.56
CA GLU A 61 20.79 -23.01 1.49
C GLU A 61 20.21 -24.41 1.40
N ILE A 62 19.91 -24.86 0.20
CA ILE A 62 19.47 -26.22 -0.13
C ILE A 62 20.37 -26.78 -1.24
N ASP A 63 20.30 -28.09 -1.49
CA ASP A 63 21.17 -28.77 -2.48
C ASP A 63 21.10 -28.17 -3.90
N GLN A 64 20.03 -27.46 -4.25
CA GLN A 64 19.77 -26.93 -5.60
C GLN A 64 19.47 -25.41 -5.61
N GLY A 65 19.98 -24.68 -4.61
CA GLY A 65 19.77 -23.23 -4.54
C GLY A 65 19.45 -22.71 -3.14
N PHE A 66 18.52 -21.78 -3.04
CA PHE A 66 18.17 -21.09 -1.79
C PHE A 66 16.67 -21.01 -1.59
N ILE A 67 16.21 -21.11 -0.33
CA ILE A 67 14.85 -20.78 0.09
C ILE A 67 14.93 -19.56 0.99
N THR A 68 14.01 -18.60 0.76
CA THR A 68 13.97 -17.35 1.51
C THR A 68 12.56 -17.14 2.09
N PRO A 69 12.27 -17.59 3.32
CA PRO A 69 11.07 -17.16 4.03
C PRO A 69 11.15 -15.67 4.37
N LEU A 70 9.99 -15.01 4.29
CA LEU A 70 9.81 -13.57 4.54
C LEU A 70 8.63 -13.36 5.48
N ILE A 71 8.81 -12.53 6.49
CA ILE A 71 7.74 -12.00 7.33
C ILE A 71 7.91 -10.49 7.36
N GLN A 72 6.84 -9.75 7.05
CA GLN A 72 6.79 -8.31 7.19
C GLN A 72 5.55 -7.94 8.01
N PHE A 73 5.72 -7.03 8.94
CA PHE A 73 4.64 -6.47 9.72
C PHE A 73 4.73 -4.94 9.72
N GLU A 74 3.60 -4.28 9.51
CA GLU A 74 3.48 -2.82 9.53
C GLU A 74 2.23 -2.43 10.29
N ILE A 75 2.35 -1.40 11.12
CA ILE A 75 1.23 -0.66 11.69
C ILE A 75 1.37 0.81 11.33
N GLY A 76 0.26 1.49 11.13
CA GLY A 76 0.33 2.89 10.77
C GLY A 76 -0.99 3.62 10.98
N LYS A 77 -0.90 4.92 10.77
CA LYS A 77 -2.02 5.84 10.85
C LYS A 77 -2.03 6.74 9.62
N ASN A 78 -3.18 6.81 8.98
CA ASN A 78 -3.43 7.68 7.83
C ASN A 78 -4.40 8.79 8.26
N LYS A 79 -4.10 10.01 7.83
CA LYS A 79 -5.00 11.15 7.99
C LYS A 79 -5.20 11.81 6.63
N THR A 80 -6.43 11.97 6.23
CA THR A 80 -6.82 12.73 5.04
C THR A 80 -7.72 13.87 5.48
N ILE A 81 -7.33 15.08 5.12
CA ILE A 81 -8.09 16.30 5.34
C ILE A 81 -8.61 16.73 3.97
N ASN A 82 -9.90 16.71 3.81
CA ASN A 82 -10.56 17.14 2.58
C ASN A 82 -11.06 18.58 2.74
N SER A 83 -10.93 19.37 1.68
CA SER A 83 -11.63 20.64 1.62
C SER A 83 -13.12 20.42 1.34
N LEU A 84 -13.91 21.42 1.61
CA LEU A 84 -15.29 21.45 1.13
C LEU A 84 -15.30 21.34 -0.39
N SER A 85 -16.09 20.43 -0.92
CA SER A 85 -16.43 20.43 -2.34
C SER A 85 -17.68 21.30 -2.49
N GLU A 86 -17.51 22.45 -3.10
CA GLU A 86 -18.60 23.39 -3.38
C GLU A 86 -18.98 23.29 -4.85
N ALA A 87 -20.27 23.26 -5.11
CA ALA A 87 -20.80 23.24 -6.46
C ALA A 87 -22.03 24.17 -6.55
N TYR A 88 -22.29 24.68 -7.75
CA TYR A 88 -23.48 25.49 -8.03
C TYR A 88 -23.94 25.29 -9.48
N TYR A 89 -25.20 25.51 -9.73
CA TYR A 89 -25.70 25.53 -11.10
C TYR A 89 -25.21 26.79 -11.82
N VAL A 90 -24.75 26.66 -13.05
CA VAL A 90 -24.21 27.78 -13.82
C VAL A 90 -25.25 28.89 -14.04
N ASN A 91 -26.52 28.52 -14.14
CA ASN A 91 -27.67 29.44 -14.26
C ASN A 91 -28.17 29.99 -12.92
N ASP A 92 -27.75 29.42 -11.76
CA ASP A 92 -28.03 29.92 -10.43
C ASP A 92 -26.78 29.85 -9.53
N SER A 93 -25.89 30.78 -9.70
CA SER A 93 -24.66 30.89 -8.89
C SER A 93 -24.88 31.41 -7.47
N SER A 94 -26.09 31.79 -7.13
CA SER A 94 -26.45 32.27 -5.77
C SER A 94 -26.65 31.13 -4.78
N THR A 95 -27.00 29.94 -5.28
CA THR A 95 -27.21 28.75 -4.45
C THR A 95 -25.98 27.84 -4.51
N ILE A 96 -25.19 27.86 -3.43
CA ILE A 96 -23.99 27.00 -3.30
C ILE A 96 -24.36 25.72 -2.56
N TYR A 97 -24.08 24.60 -3.18
CA TYR A 97 -24.20 23.27 -2.59
C TYR A 97 -22.82 22.88 -2.04
N ALA A 98 -22.66 22.89 -0.72
CA ALA A 98 -21.44 22.48 -0.07
C ALA A 98 -21.55 21.02 0.38
N ASN A 99 -20.71 20.17 -0.16
CA ASN A 99 -20.58 18.78 0.29
C ASN A 99 -19.30 18.66 1.12
N ALA A 100 -19.45 18.57 2.44
CA ALA A 100 -18.33 18.31 3.34
C ALA A 100 -17.93 16.86 3.23
N ILE A 101 -16.82 16.60 2.56
CA ILE A 101 -16.17 15.29 2.65
C ILE A 101 -15.49 15.24 4.01
N SER A 102 -15.98 14.37 4.90
CA SER A 102 -15.43 14.27 6.26
C SER A 102 -13.96 13.87 6.26
N ASP A 103 -13.19 14.49 7.14
CA ASP A 103 -11.82 14.09 7.40
C ASP A 103 -11.77 12.59 7.74
N GLN A 104 -10.85 11.88 7.09
CA GLN A 104 -10.62 10.47 7.38
C GLN A 104 -9.38 10.33 8.26
N ASN A 105 -9.52 9.58 9.33
CA ASN A 105 -8.43 9.24 10.23
C ASN A 105 -8.52 7.75 10.52
N THR A 106 -7.64 6.98 9.91
CA THR A 106 -7.67 5.52 9.97
C THR A 106 -6.35 4.96 10.45
N SER A 107 -6.42 4.01 11.38
CA SER A 107 -5.27 3.19 11.76
C SER A 107 -5.31 1.88 10.98
N HIS A 108 -4.15 1.35 10.64
CA HIS A 108 -4.07 0.10 9.90
C HIS A 108 -2.98 -0.83 10.44
N ALA A 109 -3.15 -2.11 10.14
CA ALA A 109 -2.12 -3.12 10.29
C ALA A 109 -2.01 -3.93 9.00
N LYS A 110 -0.78 -4.25 8.60
CA LYS A 110 -0.48 -5.10 7.45
C LYS A 110 0.47 -6.22 7.89
N LEU A 111 0.14 -7.45 7.52
CA LEU A 111 1.00 -8.63 7.67
C LEU A 111 1.27 -9.20 6.27
N THR A 112 2.54 -9.38 5.95
CA THR A 112 2.98 -10.10 4.75
C THR A 112 3.72 -11.35 5.17
N LEU A 113 3.30 -12.49 4.65
CA LEU A 113 4.01 -13.76 4.77
C LEU A 113 4.43 -14.20 3.37
N GLY A 114 5.68 -14.58 3.20
CA GLY A 114 6.21 -14.99 1.91
C GLY A 114 7.23 -16.10 2.01
N ILE A 115 7.40 -16.79 0.90
CA ILE A 115 8.48 -17.72 0.67
C ILE A 115 8.95 -17.59 -0.77
N GLY A 116 10.26 -17.45 -0.97
CA GLY A 116 10.92 -17.48 -2.25
C GLY A 116 11.82 -18.70 -2.38
N ALA A 117 12.03 -19.20 -3.59
CA ALA A 117 13.03 -20.16 -3.93
C ALA A 117 13.80 -19.66 -5.17
N THR A 118 15.11 -19.68 -5.10
CA THR A 118 16.02 -19.40 -6.21
C THR A 118 16.86 -20.65 -6.44
N LEU A 119 16.67 -21.28 -7.60
CA LEU A 119 17.37 -22.51 -7.96
C LEU A 119 18.60 -22.21 -8.82
N ASP A 120 19.60 -23.06 -8.74
CA ASP A 120 20.89 -22.91 -9.45
C ASP A 120 20.74 -22.89 -10.97
N ASP A 121 19.66 -23.47 -11.49
CA ASP A 121 19.31 -23.45 -12.92
C ASP A 121 18.66 -22.12 -13.38
N GLY A 122 18.62 -21.09 -12.52
CA GLY A 122 18.04 -19.78 -12.81
C GLY A 122 16.52 -19.68 -12.64
N LEU A 123 15.87 -20.71 -12.08
CA LEU A 123 14.44 -20.66 -11.78
C LEU A 123 14.19 -19.96 -10.43
N ASN A 124 13.38 -18.91 -10.47
CA ASN A 124 12.92 -18.18 -9.29
C ASN A 124 11.40 -18.37 -9.13
N ILE A 125 10.99 -18.81 -7.96
CA ILE A 125 9.58 -19.00 -7.60
C ILE A 125 9.31 -18.24 -6.30
N SER A 126 8.22 -17.51 -6.21
CA SER A 126 7.80 -16.90 -4.94
C SER A 126 6.29 -16.92 -4.75
N PHE A 127 5.91 -17.05 -3.49
CA PHE A 127 4.52 -16.92 -3.02
C PHE A 127 4.48 -15.92 -1.88
N MET A 128 3.48 -15.03 -1.90
CA MET A 128 3.24 -14.06 -0.84
C MET A 128 1.76 -13.96 -0.53
N VAL A 129 1.45 -13.85 0.74
CA VAL A 129 0.12 -13.53 1.26
C VAL A 129 0.23 -12.22 2.01
N ASP A 130 -0.53 -11.23 1.59
CA ASP A 130 -0.70 -9.96 2.28
C ASP A 130 -2.07 -9.94 2.96
N HIS A 131 -2.10 -9.59 4.22
CA HIS A 131 -3.34 -9.31 4.94
C HIS A 131 -3.28 -7.89 5.50
N TYR A 132 -4.24 -7.07 5.09
CA TYR A 132 -4.41 -5.69 5.53
C TYR A 132 -5.73 -5.54 6.25
N ARG A 133 -5.73 -4.80 7.36
CA ARG A 133 -6.93 -4.43 8.11
C ARG A 133 -6.81 -3.00 8.59
N ASN A 134 -7.93 -2.27 8.62
CA ASN A 134 -8.02 -0.95 9.24
C ASN A 134 -9.14 -0.91 10.31
N ASP A 135 -9.18 0.19 11.06
CA ASP A 135 -10.16 0.43 12.13
C ASP A 135 -11.58 0.72 11.62
N ASN A 136 -11.75 0.98 10.33
CA ASN A 136 -13.07 1.08 9.66
C ASN A 136 -13.61 -0.30 9.22
N GLU A 137 -13.09 -1.39 9.79
CA GLU A 137 -13.46 -2.77 9.48
C GLU A 137 -13.16 -3.22 8.03
N ALA A 138 -12.55 -2.37 7.23
CA ALA A 138 -12.11 -2.78 5.90
C ALA A 138 -10.89 -3.72 6.02
N PHE A 139 -10.96 -4.83 5.31
CA PHE A 139 -9.87 -5.78 5.20
C PHE A 139 -9.64 -6.17 3.75
N ASN A 140 -8.42 -6.52 3.45
CA ASN A 140 -8.03 -7.07 2.15
C ASN A 140 -7.02 -8.18 2.39
N THR A 141 -7.20 -9.27 1.67
CA THR A 141 -6.22 -10.36 1.62
C THR A 141 -5.88 -10.63 0.17
N SER A 142 -4.60 -10.56 -0.17
CA SER A 142 -4.11 -10.86 -1.50
C SER A 142 -3.11 -12.00 -1.48
N LEU A 143 -3.13 -12.80 -2.53
CA LEU A 143 -2.16 -13.86 -2.82
C LEU A 143 -1.41 -13.49 -4.10
N THR A 144 -0.10 -13.49 -4.04
CA THR A 144 0.77 -13.25 -5.18
C THR A 144 1.67 -14.47 -5.40
N ALA A 145 1.70 -14.97 -6.63
CA ALA A 145 2.63 -16.01 -7.05
C ALA A 145 3.43 -15.51 -8.26
N ASN A 146 4.76 -15.67 -8.22
CA ASN A 146 5.63 -15.30 -9.33
C ASN A 146 6.52 -16.50 -9.69
N ILE A 147 6.71 -16.68 -10.98
CA ILE A 147 7.66 -17.65 -11.53
C ILE A 147 8.46 -16.92 -12.61
N ARG A 148 9.78 -16.95 -12.49
CA ARG A 148 10.71 -16.33 -13.45
C ARG A 148 11.84 -17.30 -13.75
N LYS A 149 12.19 -17.47 -15.03
CA LYS A 149 13.36 -18.22 -15.48
C LYS A 149 14.37 -17.25 -16.09
N GLU A 150 15.60 -17.31 -15.63
CA GLU A 150 16.73 -16.61 -16.24
C GLU A 150 17.51 -17.61 -17.13
N PHE A 151 17.85 -17.19 -18.34
CA PHE A 151 18.55 -18.00 -19.34
C PHE A 151 19.96 -17.47 -19.60
#